data_82971219dcb55bf51012c11515403e6f
#
_entry.id   82971219dcb55bf51012c11515403e6f
#
_cell.length_a   1.000
_cell.length_b   1.000
_cell.length_c   1.000
_cell.angle_alpha   90.00
_cell.angle_beta   90.00
_cell.angle_gamma   90.00
#
_symmetry.space_group_name_H-M   'P 1'
#
loop_
_entity.id
_entity.type
_entity.pdbx_description
1 polymer ?
#
loop_
_entity_poly.entity_id
_entity_poly.type
_entity_poly.pdbx_seq_one_letter_code
_entity_poly.pdbx_strand_id
1 'polypeptide(L)'
;NDTTQDGYVLDDWATGNPGFALSLGSAKPDEYPTTPYEQGMNGKAVKLTTRSTGPLGELVNMRLAAGNLFLGKFDVSKSLTSTMQATRFGIPVAQKPVCFMGVYKYSPGKVFQDRDGKPVEGRTDTGNIYAILYKNTDENGKSVVLSGDNVMTSPLIVAKAIINKVEATSEWTPFQIPFTYLEDIDRDRLAAYGYNLAI
;
A
#
# COMPACT_ATOMS: atom_id res chain seq x y z
N ASN A 1 -9.93 2.39 -11.76
CA ASN A 1 -11.18 2.79 -11.07
C ASN A 1 -11.72 1.56 -10.36
N ASP A 2 -11.51 1.48 -9.07
CA ASP A 2 -12.14 0.45 -8.24
C ASP A 2 -13.56 0.92 -7.94
N THR A 3 -14.54 0.36 -8.64
CA THR A 3 -15.95 0.52 -8.30
C THR A 3 -16.28 -0.41 -7.15
N THR A 4 -16.73 0.13 -6.02
CA THR A 4 -17.43 -0.67 -5.03
C THR A 4 -18.79 -1.10 -5.61
N GLN A 5 -19.35 -2.22 -5.14
CA GLN A 5 -20.67 -2.70 -5.62
C GLN A 5 -21.80 -1.67 -5.44
N ASP A 6 -21.60 -0.64 -4.63
CA ASP A 6 -22.55 0.45 -4.38
C ASP A 6 -22.37 1.65 -5.33
N GLY A 7 -21.52 1.52 -6.35
CA GLY A 7 -21.31 2.56 -7.37
C GLY A 7 -20.48 3.75 -6.93
N TYR A 8 -19.85 3.70 -5.75
CA TYR A 8 -18.89 4.73 -5.34
C TYR A 8 -17.55 4.47 -5.99
N VAL A 9 -17.02 5.48 -6.69
CA VAL A 9 -15.65 5.48 -7.21
C VAL A 9 -14.75 6.02 -6.11
N LEU A 10 -13.85 5.20 -5.61
CA LEU A 10 -12.79 5.62 -4.70
C LEU A 10 -11.62 6.13 -5.54
N ASP A 11 -11.71 7.36 -6.03
CA ASP A 11 -10.72 7.92 -6.96
C ASP A 11 -9.31 8.05 -6.35
N ASP A 12 -9.21 8.08 -5.04
CA ASP A 12 -7.96 8.27 -4.31
C ASP A 12 -7.29 6.96 -3.86
N TRP A 13 -8.02 5.84 -3.91
CA TRP A 13 -7.49 4.53 -3.56
C TRP A 13 -7.10 3.72 -4.79
N ALA A 14 -5.96 3.06 -4.71
CA ALA A 14 -5.44 2.20 -5.76
C ALA A 14 -4.92 0.86 -5.22
N THR A 15 -4.77 -0.10 -6.13
CA THR A 15 -4.25 -1.44 -5.85
C THR A 15 -3.27 -1.85 -6.94
N GLY A 16 -2.47 -2.89 -6.67
CA GLY A 16 -1.59 -3.53 -7.66
C GLY A 16 -2.30 -4.49 -8.62
N ASN A 17 -3.61 -4.68 -8.49
CA ASN A 17 -4.39 -5.59 -9.33
C ASN A 17 -4.19 -5.39 -10.84
N PRO A 18 -4.10 -4.16 -11.38
CA PRO A 18 -3.84 -3.97 -12.81
C PRO A 18 -2.50 -4.55 -13.28
N GLY A 19 -1.46 -4.45 -12.44
CA GLY A 19 -0.16 -5.07 -12.72
C GLY A 19 -0.21 -6.60 -12.65
N PHE A 20 -0.94 -7.14 -11.68
CA PHE A 20 -1.17 -8.57 -11.56
C PHE A 20 -1.92 -9.15 -12.78
N ALA A 21 -2.93 -8.44 -13.28
CA ALA A 21 -3.65 -8.83 -14.47
C ALA A 21 -2.74 -9.02 -15.70
N LEU A 22 -1.72 -8.17 -15.84
CA LEU A 22 -0.76 -8.29 -16.93
C LEU A 22 0.11 -9.56 -16.81
N SER A 23 0.39 -10.03 -15.61
CA SER A 23 1.24 -11.20 -15.38
C SER A 23 0.54 -12.53 -15.70
N LEU A 24 -0.78 -12.60 -15.54
CA LEU A 24 -1.54 -13.84 -15.76
C LEU A 24 -2.31 -13.89 -17.09
N GLY A 25 -2.47 -12.76 -17.79
CA GLY A 25 -3.25 -12.66 -19.01
C GLY A 25 -4.76 -12.78 -18.82
N SER A 26 -5.22 -13.56 -17.85
CA SER A 26 -6.63 -13.63 -17.41
C SER A 26 -6.69 -14.17 -15.98
N ALA A 27 -7.39 -13.46 -15.11
CA ALA A 27 -7.66 -13.90 -13.74
C ALA A 27 -9.15 -13.74 -13.44
N LYS A 28 -9.72 -14.66 -12.65
CA LYS A 28 -11.08 -14.50 -12.13
C LYS A 28 -11.08 -13.43 -11.03
N PRO A 29 -12.22 -12.79 -10.75
CA PRO A 29 -12.29 -11.73 -9.73
C PRO A 29 -11.75 -12.13 -8.35
N ASP A 30 -11.92 -13.38 -7.94
CA ASP A 30 -11.47 -13.92 -6.64
C ASP A 30 -9.99 -14.35 -6.62
N GLU A 31 -9.33 -14.36 -7.77
CA GLU A 31 -7.90 -14.71 -7.91
C GLU A 31 -7.00 -13.49 -7.73
N TYR A 32 -7.54 -12.27 -7.77
CA TYR A 32 -6.74 -11.06 -7.58
C TYR A 32 -6.17 -10.95 -6.16
N PRO A 33 -4.98 -10.33 -6.01
CA PRO A 33 -4.36 -10.09 -4.70
C PRO A 33 -5.20 -9.21 -3.78
N THR A 34 -5.93 -8.25 -4.33
CA THR A 34 -6.82 -7.35 -3.58
C THR A 34 -8.25 -7.56 -4.02
N THR A 35 -9.11 -7.97 -3.10
CA THR A 35 -10.52 -8.31 -3.37
C THR A 35 -11.45 -7.73 -2.32
N PRO A 36 -12.74 -7.52 -2.62
CA PRO A 36 -13.74 -7.22 -1.61
C PRO A 36 -13.85 -8.35 -0.59
N TYR A 37 -14.22 -7.98 0.64
CA TYR A 37 -14.55 -8.91 1.71
C TYR A 37 -15.86 -8.49 2.35
N GLU A 38 -16.89 -9.32 2.21
CA GLU A 38 -18.27 -8.97 2.59
C GLU A 38 -18.51 -8.92 4.11
N GLN A 39 -17.67 -9.63 4.89
CA GLN A 39 -17.82 -9.77 6.35
C GLN A 39 -16.86 -8.83 7.10
N GLY A 40 -16.85 -7.54 6.75
CA GLY A 40 -16.09 -6.55 7.49
C GLY A 40 -16.67 -6.30 8.88
N MET A 41 -15.98 -5.52 9.70
CA MET A 41 -16.42 -5.18 11.05
C MET A 41 -17.72 -4.35 11.03
N ASN A 42 -17.80 -3.37 10.11
CA ASN A 42 -18.97 -2.52 9.89
C ASN A 42 -19.23 -2.46 8.38
N GLY A 43 -19.91 -3.46 7.83
CA GLY A 43 -20.11 -3.57 6.38
C GLY A 43 -18.98 -4.31 5.69
N LYS A 44 -18.50 -3.80 4.55
CA LYS A 44 -17.46 -4.45 3.73
C LYS A 44 -16.06 -4.06 4.20
N ALA A 45 -15.11 -4.91 3.89
CA ALA A 45 -13.67 -4.67 4.07
C ALA A 45 -12.92 -5.04 2.79
N VAL A 46 -11.62 -4.81 2.77
CA VAL A 46 -10.72 -5.28 1.73
C VAL A 46 -9.97 -6.52 2.22
N LYS A 47 -9.82 -7.51 1.35
CA LYS A 47 -8.99 -8.68 1.58
C LYS A 47 -7.73 -8.59 0.73
N LEU A 48 -6.59 -8.59 1.39
CA LEU A 48 -5.26 -8.59 0.77
C LEU A 48 -4.68 -10.00 0.87
N THR A 49 -4.29 -10.56 -0.26
CA THR A 49 -3.78 -11.94 -0.34
C THR A 49 -2.51 -11.95 -1.19
N THR A 50 -1.45 -12.58 -0.71
CA THR A 50 -0.27 -12.86 -1.54
C THR A 50 -0.62 -13.95 -2.55
N ARG A 51 -0.33 -13.71 -3.82
CA ARG A 51 -0.62 -14.61 -4.95
C ARG A 51 0.63 -14.88 -5.76
N SER A 52 0.69 -16.04 -6.40
CA SER A 52 1.69 -16.32 -7.44
C SER A 52 1.36 -15.51 -8.70
N THR A 53 2.38 -14.96 -9.32
CA THR A 53 2.28 -14.21 -10.58
C THR A 53 2.41 -15.08 -11.82
N GLY A 54 2.58 -16.39 -11.61
CA GLY A 54 2.76 -17.35 -12.70
C GLY A 54 4.07 -17.18 -13.49
N PRO A 55 4.21 -17.88 -14.63
CA PRO A 55 5.46 -17.93 -15.38
C PRO A 55 6.00 -16.58 -15.86
N LEU A 56 5.11 -15.64 -16.25
CA LEU A 56 5.53 -14.30 -16.69
C LEU A 56 6.14 -13.49 -15.55
N GLY A 57 5.56 -13.55 -14.36
CA GLY A 57 6.13 -12.89 -13.19
C GLY A 57 7.45 -13.51 -12.76
N GLU A 58 7.61 -14.83 -12.92
CA GLU A 58 8.87 -15.52 -12.66
C GLU A 58 10.00 -15.05 -13.58
N LEU A 59 9.71 -14.82 -14.86
CA LEU A 59 10.69 -14.31 -15.84
C LEU A 59 11.25 -12.92 -15.48
N VAL A 60 10.46 -12.09 -14.78
CA VAL A 60 10.87 -10.76 -14.33
C VAL A 60 11.25 -10.72 -12.85
N ASN A 61 11.54 -11.88 -12.25
CA ASN A 61 11.87 -12.05 -10.82
C ASN A 61 10.81 -11.53 -9.85
N MET A 62 9.55 -11.63 -10.23
CA MET A 62 8.38 -11.25 -9.42
C MET A 62 7.46 -12.44 -9.22
N ARG A 63 7.92 -13.43 -8.46
CA ARG A 63 7.20 -14.69 -8.23
C ARG A 63 5.90 -14.52 -7.46
N LEU A 64 5.86 -13.53 -6.59
CA LEU A 64 4.72 -13.25 -5.71
C LEU A 64 4.26 -11.81 -5.87
N ALA A 65 2.94 -11.62 -5.89
CA ALA A 65 2.29 -10.32 -5.76
C ALA A 65 1.60 -10.25 -4.41
N ALA A 66 2.03 -9.34 -3.55
CA ALA A 66 1.32 -9.04 -2.33
C ALA A 66 0.04 -8.26 -2.64
N GLY A 67 -1.07 -8.61 -1.99
CA GLY A 67 -2.24 -7.76 -1.97
C GLY A 67 -1.90 -6.44 -1.31
N ASN A 68 -2.33 -5.34 -1.92
CA ASN A 68 -2.11 -3.99 -1.40
C ASN A 68 -3.32 -3.09 -1.67
N LEU A 69 -3.49 -2.12 -0.78
CA LEU A 69 -4.44 -1.02 -0.93
C LEU A 69 -3.73 0.24 -0.44
N PHE A 70 -3.73 1.29 -1.23
CA PHE A 70 -2.99 2.50 -0.89
C PHE A 70 -3.67 3.76 -1.44
N LEU A 71 -3.45 4.90 -0.79
CA LEU A 71 -3.79 6.20 -1.34
C LEU A 71 -2.79 6.60 -2.41
N GLY A 72 -3.28 6.90 -3.63
CA GLY A 72 -2.46 7.29 -4.75
C GLY A 72 -2.89 6.68 -6.08
N LYS A 73 -1.93 6.35 -6.94
CA LYS A 73 -2.19 5.82 -8.28
C LYS A 73 -1.24 4.67 -8.61
N PHE A 74 -1.73 3.71 -9.38
CA PHE A 74 -0.91 2.63 -9.90
C PHE A 74 -0.58 2.89 -11.39
N ASP A 75 0.72 2.98 -11.70
CA ASP A 75 1.23 3.18 -13.05
C ASP A 75 1.48 1.83 -13.72
N VAL A 76 0.50 1.36 -14.49
CA VAL A 76 0.54 0.06 -15.17
C VAL A 76 1.73 -0.05 -16.13
N SER A 77 2.17 1.05 -16.75
CA SER A 77 3.28 1.05 -17.70
C SER A 77 4.62 0.62 -17.08
N LYS A 78 4.76 0.80 -15.76
CA LYS A 78 5.95 0.44 -14.99
C LYS A 78 5.89 -0.95 -14.35
N SER A 79 4.75 -1.62 -14.40
CA SER A 79 4.51 -2.87 -13.67
C SER A 79 5.51 -3.98 -13.97
N LEU A 80 6.00 -4.08 -15.20
CA LEU A 80 6.92 -5.14 -15.62
C LEU A 80 8.39 -4.70 -15.67
N THR A 81 8.66 -3.40 -15.79
CA THR A 81 10.03 -2.87 -15.99
C THR A 81 10.63 -2.24 -14.74
N SER A 82 9.79 -1.63 -13.91
CA SER A 82 10.21 -0.87 -12.72
C SER A 82 9.15 -0.99 -11.64
N THR A 83 8.83 -2.19 -11.23
CA THR A 83 7.66 -2.55 -10.42
C THR A 83 7.51 -1.74 -9.14
N MET A 84 8.61 -1.49 -8.44
CA MET A 84 8.58 -0.66 -7.22
C MET A 84 8.17 0.79 -7.52
N GLN A 85 8.37 1.27 -8.75
CA GLN A 85 7.95 2.61 -9.20
C GLN A 85 6.53 2.65 -9.76
N ALA A 86 5.89 1.50 -9.95
CA ALA A 86 4.51 1.42 -10.40
C ALA A 86 3.53 1.96 -9.36
N THR A 87 3.83 1.80 -8.08
CA THR A 87 3.05 2.35 -6.98
C THR A 87 3.44 3.81 -6.75
N ARG A 88 2.51 4.72 -7.00
CA ARG A 88 2.68 6.16 -6.79
C ARG A 88 1.87 6.57 -5.58
N PHE A 89 2.54 6.68 -4.44
CA PHE A 89 1.91 6.90 -3.15
C PHE A 89 1.53 8.35 -2.89
N GLY A 90 0.34 8.53 -2.32
CA GLY A 90 -0.10 9.75 -1.66
C GLY A 90 -1.03 10.61 -2.49
N ILE A 91 -1.89 11.29 -1.76
CA ILE A 91 -2.81 12.32 -2.23
C ILE A 91 -2.53 13.63 -1.50
N PRO A 92 -2.74 14.80 -2.14
CA PRO A 92 -2.56 16.08 -1.49
C PRO A 92 -3.53 16.28 -0.33
N VAL A 93 -3.03 16.80 0.80
CA VAL A 93 -3.84 17.11 1.98
C VAL A 93 -3.59 18.52 2.49
N ALA A 94 -4.66 19.16 3.02
CA ALA A 94 -4.59 20.49 3.64
C ALA A 94 -4.83 20.44 5.16
N GLN A 95 -4.90 19.25 5.75
CA GLN A 95 -5.08 19.05 7.18
C GLN A 95 -3.93 18.26 7.77
N LYS A 96 -3.50 18.66 8.97
CA LYS A 96 -2.46 17.96 9.72
C LYS A 96 -3.02 16.65 10.27
N PRO A 97 -2.58 15.46 9.81
CA PRO A 97 -3.05 14.19 10.35
C PRO A 97 -2.54 14.01 11.79
N VAL A 98 -3.44 13.56 12.67
CA VAL A 98 -3.14 13.38 14.11
C VAL A 98 -2.94 11.92 14.45
N CYS A 99 -3.78 11.06 13.87
CA CYS A 99 -3.83 9.65 14.19
C CYS A 99 -4.24 8.83 12.96
N PHE A 100 -3.61 7.69 12.78
CA PHE A 100 -4.01 6.66 11.84
C PHE A 100 -4.68 5.52 12.59
N MET A 101 -5.90 5.19 12.23
CA MET A 101 -6.67 4.16 12.91
C MET A 101 -7.45 3.29 11.94
N GLY A 102 -7.70 2.07 12.38
CA GLY A 102 -8.45 1.09 11.60
C GLY A 102 -8.63 -0.22 12.36
N VAL A 103 -9.06 -1.24 11.64
CA VAL A 103 -9.19 -2.60 12.15
C VAL A 103 -8.64 -3.57 11.13
N TYR A 104 -8.04 -4.67 11.59
CA TYR A 104 -7.51 -5.70 10.71
C TYR A 104 -7.71 -7.10 11.28
N LYS A 105 -7.66 -8.08 10.40
CA LYS A 105 -7.35 -9.49 10.67
C LYS A 105 -6.11 -9.84 9.86
N TYR A 106 -5.27 -10.71 10.40
CA TYR A 106 -4.05 -11.09 9.71
C TYR A 106 -3.73 -12.57 9.92
N SER A 107 -3.48 -13.26 8.83
CA SER A 107 -2.98 -14.63 8.82
C SER A 107 -1.70 -14.67 7.98
N PRO A 108 -0.53 -14.84 8.60
CA PRO A 108 0.73 -14.92 7.85
C PRO A 108 0.75 -16.15 6.95
N GLY A 109 1.47 -16.03 5.84
CA GLY A 109 1.76 -17.16 4.96
C GLY A 109 2.49 -18.28 5.71
N LYS A 110 2.17 -19.54 5.39
CA LYS A 110 2.78 -20.70 6.05
C LYS A 110 4.26 -20.85 5.77
N VAL A 111 4.72 -20.35 4.62
CA VAL A 111 6.11 -20.46 4.17
C VAL A 111 6.58 -19.09 3.73
N PHE A 112 7.63 -18.59 4.38
CA PHE A 112 8.35 -17.42 3.90
C PHE A 112 9.31 -17.86 2.79
N GLN A 113 9.30 -17.15 1.67
CA GLN A 113 10.19 -17.41 0.53
C GLN A 113 11.13 -16.22 0.31
N ASP A 114 12.35 -16.52 -0.08
CA ASP A 114 13.28 -15.50 -0.55
C ASP A 114 12.92 -15.04 -2.00
N ARG A 115 13.74 -14.15 -2.53
CA ARG A 115 13.56 -13.61 -3.89
C ARG A 115 13.60 -14.68 -4.97
N ASP A 116 14.32 -15.77 -4.73
CA ASP A 116 14.46 -16.89 -5.68
C ASP A 116 13.33 -17.92 -5.53
N GLY A 117 12.41 -17.69 -4.59
CA GLY A 117 11.29 -18.58 -4.29
C GLY A 117 11.67 -19.75 -3.39
N LYS A 118 12.84 -19.73 -2.76
CA LYS A 118 13.27 -20.78 -1.83
C LYS A 118 12.69 -20.54 -0.44
N PRO A 119 12.17 -21.58 0.22
CA PRO A 119 11.74 -21.48 1.60
C PRO A 119 12.87 -21.02 2.52
N VAL A 120 12.57 -20.11 3.44
CA VAL A 120 13.49 -19.64 4.48
C VAL A 120 12.96 -20.11 5.84
N GLU A 121 13.66 -21.07 6.42
CA GLU A 121 13.27 -21.63 7.71
C GLU A 121 13.38 -20.60 8.85
N GLY A 122 12.48 -20.70 9.82
CA GLY A 122 12.46 -19.82 10.99
C GLY A 122 11.98 -18.39 10.71
N ARG A 123 11.56 -18.06 9.50
CA ARG A 123 10.95 -16.77 9.15
C ARG A 123 9.46 -16.91 8.90
N THR A 124 8.72 -15.93 9.41
CA THR A 124 7.28 -15.78 9.15
C THR A 124 7.07 -14.49 8.39
N ASP A 125 6.15 -14.50 7.44
CA ASP A 125 5.73 -13.30 6.72
C ASP A 125 5.08 -12.29 7.68
N THR A 126 5.19 -11.01 7.36
CA THR A 126 4.56 -9.94 8.15
C THR A 126 3.93 -8.92 7.22
N GLY A 127 2.69 -8.52 7.55
CA GLY A 127 2.01 -7.42 6.86
C GLY A 127 2.60 -6.06 7.25
N ASN A 128 2.39 -5.07 6.38
CA ASN A 128 2.71 -3.68 6.66
C ASN A 128 1.43 -2.84 6.69
N ILE A 129 1.25 -2.07 7.76
CA ILE A 129 0.16 -1.09 7.90
C ILE A 129 0.81 0.21 8.34
N TYR A 130 0.74 1.24 7.49
CA TYR A 130 1.37 2.52 7.77
C TYR A 130 0.67 3.68 7.09
N ALA A 131 0.91 4.87 7.63
CA ALA A 131 0.57 6.14 7.01
C ALA A 131 1.79 7.08 7.07
N ILE A 132 2.10 7.75 5.96
CA ILE A 132 3.27 8.60 5.77
C ILE A 132 2.81 9.96 5.25
N LEU A 133 3.20 11.02 5.94
CA LEU A 133 3.04 12.40 5.45
C LEU A 133 4.38 12.88 4.91
N TYR A 134 4.41 13.43 3.70
CA TYR A 134 5.63 13.89 3.06
C TYR A 134 5.43 15.18 2.24
N LYS A 135 6.49 15.97 2.06
CA LYS A 135 6.49 17.14 1.18
C LYS A 135 6.40 16.68 -0.28
N ASN A 136 5.43 17.21 -1.02
CA ASN A 136 5.20 16.82 -2.42
C ASN A 136 5.99 17.66 -3.43
N THR A 137 6.92 18.47 -2.95
CA THR A 137 7.93 19.18 -3.75
C THR A 137 9.28 19.09 -3.07
N ASP A 138 10.35 19.01 -3.87
CA ASP A 138 11.73 19.09 -3.41
C ASP A 138 12.14 20.55 -3.11
N GLU A 139 13.41 20.77 -2.76
CA GLU A 139 14.00 22.07 -2.46
C GLU A 139 14.01 23.03 -3.65
N ASN A 140 13.92 22.51 -4.87
CA ASN A 140 13.86 23.28 -6.11
C ASN A 140 12.42 23.55 -6.56
N GLY A 141 11.41 23.18 -5.76
CA GLY A 141 9.99 23.31 -6.09
C GLY A 141 9.47 22.29 -7.11
N LYS A 142 10.27 21.28 -7.47
CA LYS A 142 9.84 20.21 -8.38
C LYS A 142 8.93 19.24 -7.68
N SER A 143 7.82 18.88 -8.33
CA SER A 143 6.86 17.90 -7.80
C SER A 143 7.50 16.53 -7.58
N VAL A 144 7.24 15.94 -6.42
CA VAL A 144 7.72 14.62 -6.02
C VAL A 144 6.52 13.74 -5.62
N VAL A 145 6.53 12.52 -6.11
CA VAL A 145 5.61 11.45 -5.68
C VAL A 145 6.45 10.26 -5.24
N LEU A 146 6.26 9.81 -4.01
CA LEU A 146 6.98 8.64 -3.49
C LEU A 146 6.45 7.35 -4.11
N SER A 147 7.33 6.36 -4.21
CA SER A 147 7.05 5.04 -4.77
C SER A 147 7.46 3.94 -3.80
N GLY A 148 7.27 2.68 -4.19
CA GLY A 148 7.74 1.54 -3.40
C GLY A 148 9.24 1.55 -3.09
N ASP A 149 10.05 2.24 -3.91
CA ASP A 149 11.49 2.37 -3.67
C ASP A 149 11.82 3.24 -2.46
N ASN A 150 11.00 4.26 -2.16
CA ASN A 150 11.41 5.32 -1.24
C ASN A 150 10.33 5.81 -0.27
N VAL A 151 9.11 5.25 -0.29
CA VAL A 151 8.01 5.69 0.60
C VAL A 151 8.35 5.61 2.10
N MET A 152 9.26 4.73 2.49
CA MET A 152 9.69 4.55 3.89
C MET A 152 10.98 5.29 4.23
N THR A 153 11.75 5.72 3.25
CA THR A 153 13.13 6.20 3.43
C THR A 153 13.40 7.60 2.89
N SER A 154 12.47 8.19 2.15
CA SER A 154 12.64 9.52 1.55
C SER A 154 12.95 10.59 2.61
N PRO A 155 13.90 11.51 2.35
CA PRO A 155 14.16 12.65 3.21
C PRO A 155 13.01 13.68 3.23
N LEU A 156 12.05 13.56 2.33
CA LEU A 156 10.87 14.44 2.28
C LEU A 156 9.77 14.03 3.27
N ILE A 157 9.94 12.91 3.98
CA ILE A 157 8.98 12.44 4.97
C ILE A 157 9.01 13.35 6.19
N VAL A 158 7.84 13.87 6.57
CA VAL A 158 7.67 14.77 7.72
C VAL A 158 6.96 14.12 8.92
N ALA A 159 6.16 13.08 8.67
CA ALA A 159 5.55 12.32 9.77
C ALA A 159 5.24 10.88 9.36
N LYS A 160 5.19 10.00 10.37
CA LYS A 160 4.93 8.57 10.21
C LYS A 160 3.95 8.07 11.27
N ALA A 161 3.05 7.17 10.88
CA ALA A 161 2.26 6.34 11.76
C ALA A 161 2.36 4.88 11.24
N ILE A 162 3.10 4.02 11.94
CA ILE A 162 3.47 2.68 11.46
C ILE A 162 3.17 1.65 12.55
N ILE A 163 2.51 0.55 12.20
CA ILE A 163 2.47 -0.63 13.07
C ILE A 163 3.82 -1.35 12.93
N ASN A 164 4.59 -1.39 14.02
CA ASN A 164 5.91 -2.03 14.02
C ASN A 164 5.83 -3.52 13.68
N LYS A 165 4.76 -4.19 14.12
CA LYS A 165 4.51 -5.60 13.83
C LYS A 165 3.01 -5.85 13.75
N VAL A 166 2.55 -6.36 12.61
CA VAL A 166 1.17 -6.82 12.43
C VAL A 166 1.08 -8.24 13.00
N GLU A 167 0.44 -8.36 14.17
CA GLU A 167 0.28 -9.65 14.84
C GLU A 167 -0.79 -10.51 14.16
N ALA A 168 -0.56 -11.81 14.09
CA ALA A 168 -1.54 -12.76 13.58
C ALA A 168 -2.79 -12.76 14.46
N THR A 169 -3.96 -12.60 13.84
CA THR A 169 -5.25 -12.59 14.55
C THR A 169 -6.39 -13.02 13.65
N SER A 170 -7.29 -13.85 14.18
CA SER A 170 -8.54 -14.25 13.54
C SER A 170 -9.70 -13.28 13.83
N GLU A 171 -9.54 -12.45 14.85
CA GLU A 171 -10.55 -11.46 15.26
C GLU A 171 -10.25 -10.08 14.70
N TRP A 172 -11.29 -9.25 14.48
CA TRP A 172 -11.11 -7.86 14.11
C TRP A 172 -10.39 -7.11 15.22
N THR A 173 -9.14 -6.76 14.97
CA THR A 173 -8.24 -6.11 15.92
C THR A 173 -8.11 -4.62 15.58
N PRO A 174 -8.55 -3.73 16.47
CA PRO A 174 -8.42 -2.29 16.25
C PRO A 174 -6.95 -1.85 16.44
N PHE A 175 -6.57 -0.83 15.68
CA PHE A 175 -5.33 -0.10 15.92
C PHE A 175 -5.58 1.41 15.92
N GLN A 176 -4.79 2.11 16.70
CA GLN A 176 -4.77 3.56 16.76
C GLN A 176 -3.34 4.03 16.97
N ILE A 177 -2.76 4.69 15.97
CA ILE A 177 -1.36 5.07 15.94
C ILE A 177 -1.27 6.59 15.76
N PRO A 178 -0.81 7.33 16.76
CA PRO A 178 -0.50 8.75 16.60
C PRO A 178 0.59 8.96 15.54
N PHE A 179 0.48 10.03 14.76
CA PHE A 179 1.57 10.42 13.88
C PHE A 179 2.75 10.94 14.68
N THR A 180 3.91 10.35 14.46
CA THR A 180 5.19 10.86 14.96
C THR A 180 5.74 11.83 13.92
N TYR A 181 5.81 13.11 14.28
CA TYR A 181 6.35 14.18 13.45
C TYR A 181 7.87 14.23 13.59
N LEU A 182 8.59 14.27 12.46
CA LEU A 182 10.04 14.37 12.38
C LEU A 182 10.51 15.83 12.28
N GLU A 183 9.61 16.72 11.85
CA GLU A 183 9.79 18.16 11.77
C GLU A 183 8.46 18.89 11.97
N ASP A 184 8.51 20.19 12.21
CA ASP A 184 7.31 21.03 12.30
C ASP A 184 6.62 21.18 10.95
N ILE A 185 5.30 21.26 10.98
CA ILE A 185 4.50 21.48 9.77
C ILE A 185 4.52 22.97 9.41
N ASP A 186 4.92 23.26 8.19
CA ASP A 186 4.73 24.58 7.59
C ASP A 186 3.23 24.74 7.25
N ARG A 187 2.58 25.72 7.89
CA ARG A 187 1.14 25.97 7.77
C ARG A 187 0.75 26.51 6.39
N ASP A 188 1.60 27.33 5.78
CA ASP A 188 1.33 27.91 4.46
C ASP A 188 1.44 26.82 3.39
N ARG A 189 2.47 25.98 3.48
CA ARG A 189 2.61 24.79 2.64
C ARG A 189 1.41 23.84 2.79
N LEU A 190 0.94 23.62 4.03
CA LEU A 190 -0.20 22.75 4.30
C LEU A 190 -1.48 23.31 3.66
N ALA A 191 -1.75 24.61 3.86
CA ALA A 191 -2.89 25.28 3.25
C ALA A 191 -2.87 25.26 1.71
N ALA A 192 -1.67 25.24 1.13
CA ALA A 192 -1.45 25.15 -0.32
C ALA A 192 -1.42 23.70 -0.85
N TYR A 193 -1.82 22.69 -0.07
CA TYR A 193 -1.76 21.26 -0.44
C TYR A 193 -0.34 20.79 -0.78
N GLY A 194 0.67 21.37 -0.16
CA GLY A 194 2.09 21.08 -0.38
C GLY A 194 2.60 19.83 0.32
N TYR A 195 1.72 19.03 0.93
CA TYR A 195 2.01 17.72 1.51
C TYR A 195 1.09 16.65 0.91
N ASN A 196 1.61 15.44 0.77
CA ASN A 196 0.84 14.25 0.42
C ASN A 196 0.74 13.29 1.60
N LEU A 197 -0.42 12.68 1.77
CA LEU A 197 -0.67 11.57 2.69
C LEU A 197 -0.68 10.26 1.90
N ALA A 198 0.26 9.38 2.20
CA ALA A 198 0.33 8.00 1.74
C ALA A 198 -0.18 7.05 2.84
N ILE A 199 -0.96 6.05 2.46
CA ILE A 199 -1.40 4.95 3.32
C ILE A 199 -1.06 3.67 2.59
#